data_58b5b0d7fa8a35a062391562706b63d3
#
_entry.id   58b5b0d7fa8a35a062391562706b63d3
#
_cell.length_a   1.000
_cell.length_b   1.000
_cell.length_c   1.000
_cell.angle_alpha   90.00
_cell.angle_beta   90.00
_cell.angle_gamma   90.00
#
_symmetry.space_group_name_H-M   'P 1'
#
loop_
_entity.id
_entity.type
_entity.pdbx_description
1 polymer ?
#
loop_
_entity_poly.entity_id
_entity_poly.type
_entity_poly.pdbx_seq_one_letter_code
_entity_poly.pdbx_strand_id
1 'polypeptide(L)'
;AVDEMLTGTDLAPDTVLGKIPPMNGLATVEKVAINAVMAGCLPTYMPVLIAAVKGMLAPNIQLPGWTCSNANWMPTIVVNGKVAKDINLHSGRAILSPYYKPNSAIPRALSYIVMNIGGVRQGTEDMSAMGSVGRIGLCLAENEDESPWEPLHTRYGFTREDSAVTMFWPQEHRVSTCTTVPA
;
A
#
# COMPACT_ATOMS: atom_id res chain seq x y z
N ALA A 1 -8.11 3.19 -20.89
CA ALA A 1 -7.70 3.39 -19.48
C ALA A 1 -7.05 2.14 -18.89
N VAL A 2 -7.74 0.94 -18.94
CA VAL A 2 -7.12 -0.29 -18.40
C VAL A 2 -5.91 -0.72 -19.24
N ASP A 3 -6.03 -0.73 -20.56
CA ASP A 3 -4.90 -1.05 -21.47
C ASP A 3 -3.73 -0.09 -21.26
N GLU A 4 -4.01 1.18 -21.05
CA GLU A 4 -3.01 2.18 -20.71
C GLU A 4 -2.37 1.88 -19.34
N MET A 5 -3.16 1.51 -18.33
CA MET A 5 -2.64 1.13 -17.02
C MET A 5 -1.71 -0.08 -17.11
N LEU A 6 -2.04 -1.06 -17.96
CA LEU A 6 -1.22 -2.25 -18.19
C LEU A 6 0.14 -1.96 -18.82
N THR A 7 0.33 -0.81 -19.48
CA THR A 7 1.66 -0.42 -19.99
C THR A 7 2.68 -0.12 -18.89
N GLY A 8 2.23 0.00 -17.63
CA GLY A 8 3.10 0.22 -16.46
C GLY A 8 3.76 -1.05 -15.92
N THR A 9 3.61 -2.19 -16.58
CA THR A 9 4.22 -3.47 -16.17
C THR A 9 4.50 -4.35 -17.36
N ASP A 10 5.55 -5.17 -17.29
CA ASP A 10 5.89 -6.17 -18.30
C ASP A 10 5.15 -7.50 -18.08
N LEU A 11 4.38 -7.63 -16.99
CA LEU A 11 3.61 -8.85 -16.70
C LEU A 11 2.38 -8.92 -17.60
N ALA A 12 2.08 -10.12 -18.09
CA ALA A 12 0.87 -10.37 -18.87
C ALA A 12 -0.40 -10.08 -18.02
N PRO A 13 -1.48 -9.57 -18.64
CA PRO A 13 -2.71 -9.19 -17.92
C PRO A 13 -3.34 -10.33 -17.11
N ASP A 14 -3.24 -11.55 -17.60
CA ASP A 14 -3.75 -12.78 -16.99
C ASP A 14 -2.82 -13.39 -15.94
N THR A 15 -1.63 -12.82 -15.74
CA THR A 15 -0.69 -13.27 -14.70
C THR A 15 -1.36 -13.24 -13.34
N VAL A 16 -1.42 -14.42 -12.70
CA VAL A 16 -2.03 -14.59 -11.37
C VAL A 16 -1.02 -14.20 -10.29
N LEU A 17 -1.40 -13.26 -9.44
CA LEU A 17 -0.60 -12.84 -8.28
C LEU A 17 -0.94 -13.68 -7.03
N GLY A 18 -2.17 -14.17 -6.94
CA GLY A 18 -2.63 -15.01 -5.86
C GLY A 18 -4.14 -14.91 -5.62
N LYS A 19 -4.60 -15.44 -4.47
CA LYS A 19 -6.01 -15.39 -4.05
C LYS A 19 -6.15 -14.43 -2.87
N ILE A 20 -7.07 -13.48 -2.97
CA ILE A 20 -7.32 -12.50 -1.92
C ILE A 20 -8.50 -12.96 -1.05
N PRO A 21 -8.29 -13.23 0.25
CA PRO A 21 -9.36 -13.53 1.17
C PRO A 21 -10.26 -12.31 1.43
N PRO A 22 -11.48 -12.51 1.98
CA PRO A 22 -12.02 -13.76 2.48
C PRO A 22 -12.64 -14.67 1.39
N MET A 23 -13.11 -14.11 0.28
CA MET A 23 -13.78 -14.88 -0.78
C MET A 23 -12.79 -15.59 -1.71
N ASN A 24 -11.49 -15.45 -1.48
CA ASN A 24 -10.42 -16.05 -2.28
C ASN A 24 -10.50 -15.72 -3.79
N GLY A 25 -10.93 -14.50 -4.10
CA GLY A 25 -10.95 -13.99 -5.46
C GLY A 25 -9.56 -14.00 -6.08
N LEU A 26 -9.48 -14.42 -7.33
CA LEU A 26 -8.23 -14.53 -8.07
C LEU A 26 -7.75 -13.14 -8.49
N ALA A 27 -6.62 -12.70 -7.94
CA ALA A 27 -5.97 -11.45 -8.31
C ALA A 27 -5.09 -11.67 -9.55
N THR A 28 -5.49 -11.11 -10.68
CA THR A 28 -4.66 -11.02 -11.87
C THR A 28 -4.13 -9.59 -12.02
N VAL A 29 -3.08 -9.42 -12.83
CA VAL A 29 -2.51 -8.10 -13.13
C VAL A 29 -3.58 -7.18 -13.73
N GLU A 30 -4.45 -7.69 -14.61
CA GLU A 30 -5.57 -6.93 -15.18
C GLU A 30 -6.54 -6.45 -14.09
N LYS A 31 -6.93 -7.30 -13.16
CA LYS A 31 -7.82 -6.91 -12.05
C LYS A 31 -7.17 -5.87 -11.14
N VAL A 32 -5.87 -5.96 -10.91
CA VAL A 32 -5.12 -4.91 -10.21
C VAL A 32 -5.18 -3.60 -11.00
N ALA A 33 -4.95 -3.64 -12.32
CA ALA A 33 -5.03 -2.46 -13.19
C ALA A 33 -6.42 -1.83 -13.19
N ILE A 34 -7.49 -2.62 -13.22
CA ILE A 34 -8.89 -2.13 -13.13
C ILE A 34 -9.08 -1.33 -11.83
N ASN A 35 -8.68 -1.89 -10.69
CA ASN A 35 -8.82 -1.21 -9.39
C ASN A 35 -7.90 0.01 -9.28
N ALA A 36 -6.72 -0.02 -9.91
CA ALA A 36 -5.82 1.11 -10.00
C ALA A 36 -6.46 2.29 -10.80
N VAL A 37 -7.09 1.99 -11.93
CA VAL A 37 -7.85 3.00 -12.72
C VAL A 37 -8.97 3.61 -11.86
N MET A 38 -9.76 2.79 -11.18
CA MET A 38 -10.84 3.25 -10.31
C MET A 38 -10.33 4.16 -9.18
N ALA A 39 -9.14 3.92 -8.68
CA ALA A 39 -8.50 4.72 -7.64
C ALA A 39 -7.83 6.01 -8.17
N GLY A 40 -7.71 6.16 -9.50
CA GLY A 40 -7.05 7.28 -10.14
C GLY A 40 -5.53 7.17 -10.20
N CYS A 41 -4.99 5.96 -10.16
CA CYS A 41 -3.56 5.71 -10.31
C CYS A 41 -3.05 6.07 -11.72
N LEU A 42 -1.74 6.21 -11.83
CA LEU A 42 -1.03 6.30 -13.11
C LEU A 42 -0.39 4.95 -13.45
N PRO A 43 -0.12 4.67 -14.73
CA PRO A 43 0.56 3.42 -15.14
C PRO A 43 1.88 3.18 -14.39
N THR A 44 2.64 4.23 -14.13
CA THR A 44 3.92 4.18 -13.41
C THR A 44 3.80 3.65 -11.97
N TYR A 45 2.57 3.57 -11.39
CA TYR A 45 2.37 3.04 -10.04
C TYR A 45 2.18 1.52 -10.03
N MET A 46 2.01 0.87 -11.18
CA MET A 46 1.77 -0.57 -11.28
C MET A 46 2.84 -1.44 -10.61
N PRO A 47 4.15 -1.16 -10.73
CA PRO A 47 5.17 -1.96 -10.03
C PRO A 47 4.98 -1.96 -8.52
N VAL A 48 4.67 -0.80 -7.92
CA VAL A 48 4.42 -0.67 -6.48
C VAL A 48 3.14 -1.41 -6.07
N LEU A 49 2.07 -1.29 -6.86
CA LEU A 49 0.81 -1.99 -6.59
C LEU A 49 0.96 -3.51 -6.66
N ILE A 50 1.67 -4.02 -7.67
CA ILE A 50 1.93 -5.45 -7.83
C ILE A 50 2.78 -5.97 -6.67
N ALA A 51 3.83 -5.23 -6.28
CA ALA A 51 4.67 -5.58 -5.14
C ALA A 51 3.86 -5.58 -3.83
N ALA A 52 3.00 -4.59 -3.61
CA ALA A 52 2.13 -4.52 -2.44
C ALA A 52 1.12 -5.68 -2.40
N VAL A 53 0.49 -6.03 -3.54
CA VAL A 53 -0.41 -7.20 -3.61
C VAL A 53 0.34 -8.50 -3.28
N LYS A 54 1.54 -8.70 -3.83
CA LYS A 54 2.38 -9.86 -3.47
C LYS A 54 2.75 -9.85 -1.98
N GLY A 55 3.08 -8.68 -1.43
CA GLY A 55 3.37 -8.51 0.00
C GLY A 55 2.19 -8.87 0.89
N MET A 56 0.97 -8.44 0.54
CA MET A 56 -0.25 -8.81 1.26
C MET A 56 -0.51 -10.33 1.27
N LEU A 57 -0.06 -11.03 0.25
CA LEU A 57 -0.29 -12.47 0.07
C LEU A 57 0.89 -13.33 0.55
N ALA A 58 1.90 -12.71 1.15
CA ALA A 58 3.05 -13.44 1.68
C ALA A 58 2.61 -14.43 2.79
N PRO A 59 3.22 -15.64 2.87
CA PRO A 59 2.76 -16.72 3.76
C PRO A 59 2.74 -16.36 5.25
N ASN A 60 3.57 -15.40 5.68
CA ASN A 60 3.64 -14.92 7.06
C ASN A 60 2.58 -13.87 7.38
N ILE A 61 1.77 -13.48 6.41
CA ILE A 61 0.76 -12.45 6.54
C ILE A 61 -0.61 -13.09 6.76
N GLN A 62 -1.28 -12.68 7.84
CA GLN A 62 -2.64 -13.14 8.14
C GLN A 62 -3.67 -12.15 7.59
N LEU A 63 -3.69 -11.95 6.28
CA LEU A 63 -4.61 -11.00 5.63
C LEU A 63 -6.09 -11.19 6.05
N PRO A 64 -6.63 -12.42 6.24
CA PRO A 64 -7.98 -12.59 6.76
C PRO A 64 -8.21 -11.96 8.13
N GLY A 65 -7.23 -11.99 9.03
CA GLY A 65 -7.32 -11.37 10.35
C GLY A 65 -7.39 -9.85 10.31
N TRP A 66 -7.00 -9.23 9.21
CA TRP A 66 -7.04 -7.77 9.04
C TRP A 66 -8.25 -7.31 8.24
N THR A 67 -8.73 -8.12 7.31
CA THR A 67 -9.88 -7.80 6.47
C THR A 67 -11.20 -8.21 7.10
N CYS A 68 -11.20 -9.26 7.95
CA CYS A 68 -12.37 -9.80 8.63
C CYS A 68 -12.25 -9.58 10.15
N SER A 69 -12.39 -8.34 10.60
CA SER A 69 -12.11 -7.98 11.99
C SER A 69 -12.98 -6.81 12.45
N ASN A 70 -13.15 -6.71 13.77
CA ASN A 70 -13.72 -5.52 14.44
C ASN A 70 -12.64 -4.47 14.78
N ALA A 71 -11.38 -4.76 14.52
CA ALA A 71 -10.26 -3.85 14.74
C ALA A 71 -10.05 -2.89 13.56
N ASN A 72 -9.34 -1.79 13.82
CA ASN A 72 -9.10 -0.71 12.84
C ASN A 72 -7.75 -0.87 12.12
N TRP A 73 -7.48 -2.03 11.55
CA TRP A 73 -6.24 -2.26 10.82
C TRP A 73 -6.09 -1.33 9.63
N MET A 74 -4.93 -0.70 9.51
CA MET A 74 -4.63 0.29 8.48
C MET A 74 -3.45 -0.22 7.64
N PRO A 75 -3.65 -0.66 6.38
CA PRO A 75 -2.53 -1.02 5.53
C PRO A 75 -1.63 0.19 5.31
N THR A 76 -0.38 0.09 5.73
CA THR A 76 0.63 1.13 5.58
C THR A 76 1.76 0.60 4.72
N ILE A 77 2.08 1.32 3.66
CA ILE A 77 3.06 0.96 2.65
C ILE A 77 4.20 1.96 2.75
N VAL A 78 5.41 1.47 2.99
CA VAL A 78 6.64 2.24 2.89
C VAL A 78 7.38 1.81 1.63
N VAL A 79 7.69 2.75 0.77
CA VAL A 79 8.38 2.50 -0.50
C VAL A 79 9.78 3.09 -0.42
N ASN A 80 10.76 2.27 -0.74
CA ASN A 80 12.17 2.60 -0.76
C ASN A 80 12.75 2.59 -2.16
N GLY A 81 13.86 3.30 -2.31
CA GLY A 81 14.69 3.29 -3.50
C GLY A 81 14.16 4.15 -4.64
N LYS A 82 14.73 3.90 -5.82
CA LYS A 82 14.50 4.74 -7.01
C LYS A 82 13.03 4.86 -7.41
N VAL A 83 12.26 3.79 -7.29
CA VAL A 83 10.84 3.78 -7.70
C VAL A 83 10.01 4.84 -6.96
N ALA A 84 10.31 5.13 -5.70
CA ALA A 84 9.61 6.16 -4.94
C ALA A 84 9.82 7.55 -5.56
N LYS A 85 11.05 7.86 -5.99
CA LYS A 85 11.40 9.12 -6.66
C LYS A 85 10.77 9.20 -8.05
N ASP A 86 10.82 8.12 -8.83
CA ASP A 86 10.29 8.06 -10.20
C ASP A 86 8.77 8.33 -10.26
N ILE A 87 8.02 7.88 -9.24
CA ILE A 87 6.58 8.11 -9.16
C ILE A 87 6.19 9.36 -8.37
N ASN A 88 7.17 10.15 -7.93
CA ASN A 88 6.98 11.34 -7.09
C ASN A 88 6.19 11.03 -5.79
N LEU A 89 6.51 9.88 -5.16
CA LEU A 89 5.95 9.52 -3.87
C LEU A 89 6.61 10.36 -2.77
N HIS A 90 5.81 11.07 -2.01
CA HIS A 90 6.31 12.04 -1.04
C HIS A 90 6.82 11.37 0.25
N SER A 91 7.94 11.91 0.78
CA SER A 91 8.60 11.48 2.02
C SER A 91 8.76 12.58 3.07
N GLY A 92 8.44 13.83 2.71
CA GLY A 92 8.73 15.00 3.53
C GLY A 92 7.60 15.43 4.45
N ARG A 93 7.56 16.73 4.76
CA ARG A 93 6.53 17.33 5.61
C ARG A 93 5.14 17.10 5.03
N ALA A 94 4.16 16.94 5.91
CA ALA A 94 2.77 16.66 5.55
C ALA A 94 2.58 15.36 4.75
N ILE A 95 3.44 14.36 4.97
CA ILE A 95 3.50 13.09 4.27
C ILE A 95 2.15 12.32 4.26
N LEU A 96 1.34 12.46 5.30
CA LEU A 96 0.01 11.84 5.40
C LEU A 96 -1.12 12.74 4.91
N SER A 97 -0.80 13.89 4.33
CA SER A 97 -1.78 14.81 3.75
C SER A 97 -2.09 14.47 2.29
N PRO A 98 -3.26 14.85 1.76
CA PRO A 98 -3.72 14.41 0.44
C PRO A 98 -3.12 15.20 -0.74
N TYR A 99 -1.97 15.84 -0.55
CA TYR A 99 -1.39 16.74 -1.56
C TYR A 99 -0.69 16.01 -2.71
N TYR A 100 -0.21 14.79 -2.45
CA TYR A 100 0.53 14.01 -3.43
C TYR A 100 -0.32 12.84 -3.93
N LYS A 101 -0.49 12.79 -5.24
CA LYS A 101 -1.35 11.79 -5.89
C LYS A 101 -0.98 10.35 -5.57
N PRO A 102 0.31 9.91 -5.66
CA PRO A 102 0.65 8.52 -5.38
C PRO A 102 0.38 8.14 -3.92
N ASN A 103 0.66 9.06 -2.96
CA ASN A 103 0.40 8.82 -1.53
C ASN A 103 -1.09 8.53 -1.23
N SER A 104 -2.00 9.06 -2.04
CA SER A 104 -3.45 8.88 -1.87
C SER A 104 -4.03 7.80 -2.78
N ALA A 105 -3.57 7.70 -4.02
CA ALA A 105 -4.16 6.80 -5.02
C ALA A 105 -3.73 5.34 -4.82
N ILE A 106 -2.46 5.09 -4.50
CA ILE A 106 -1.93 3.73 -4.28
C ILE A 106 -2.66 3.00 -3.15
N PRO A 107 -2.78 3.55 -1.93
CA PRO A 107 -3.47 2.86 -0.85
C PRO A 107 -4.96 2.69 -1.13
N ARG A 108 -5.61 3.64 -1.81
CA ARG A 108 -6.99 3.52 -2.26
C ARG A 108 -7.16 2.35 -3.24
N ALA A 109 -6.23 2.16 -4.17
CA ALA A 109 -6.27 1.03 -5.09
C ALA A 109 -6.20 -0.30 -4.35
N LEU A 110 -5.34 -0.41 -3.31
CA LEU A 110 -5.27 -1.62 -2.48
C LEU A 110 -6.58 -1.87 -1.72
N SER A 111 -7.22 -0.83 -1.18
CA SER A 111 -8.54 -0.97 -0.58
C SER A 111 -9.56 -1.52 -1.57
N TYR A 112 -9.60 -1.00 -2.78
CA TYR A 112 -10.50 -1.50 -3.83
C TYR A 112 -10.17 -2.95 -4.23
N ILE A 113 -8.90 -3.33 -4.28
CA ILE A 113 -8.47 -4.70 -4.55
C ILE A 113 -9.01 -5.66 -3.47
N VAL A 114 -8.88 -5.29 -2.20
CA VAL A 114 -9.39 -6.10 -1.07
C VAL A 114 -10.92 -6.20 -1.11
N MET A 115 -11.62 -5.11 -1.43
CA MET A 115 -13.08 -5.10 -1.54
C MET A 115 -13.57 -5.86 -2.78
N ASN A 116 -13.05 -5.54 -3.96
CA ASN A 116 -13.61 -6.01 -5.23
C ASN A 116 -13.14 -7.41 -5.61
N ILE A 117 -11.91 -7.80 -5.23
CA ILE A 117 -11.35 -9.11 -5.50
C ILE A 117 -11.48 -10.01 -4.27
N GLY A 118 -11.15 -9.48 -3.09
CA GLY A 118 -11.25 -10.21 -1.83
C GLY A 118 -12.69 -10.39 -1.33
N GLY A 119 -13.60 -9.52 -1.74
CA GLY A 119 -15.01 -9.58 -1.36
C GLY A 119 -15.30 -9.08 0.06
N VAL A 120 -14.45 -8.22 0.61
CA VAL A 120 -14.69 -7.61 1.94
C VAL A 120 -15.86 -6.64 1.86
N ARG A 121 -16.87 -6.84 2.71
CA ARG A 121 -18.09 -6.03 2.77
C ARG A 121 -18.26 -5.40 4.14
N GLN A 122 -18.72 -4.18 4.16
CA GLN A 122 -19.05 -3.48 5.39
C GLN A 122 -20.18 -4.19 6.16
N GLY A 123 -20.01 -4.35 7.45
CA GLY A 123 -20.99 -4.98 8.33
C GLY A 123 -21.08 -6.51 8.21
N THR A 124 -20.22 -7.13 7.41
CA THR A 124 -20.12 -8.59 7.25
C THR A 124 -18.70 -9.06 7.54
N GLU A 125 -17.76 -8.77 6.67
CA GLU A 125 -16.35 -9.08 6.88
C GLU A 125 -15.65 -7.94 7.63
N ASP A 126 -15.91 -6.69 7.25
CA ASP A 126 -15.46 -5.53 8.00
C ASP A 126 -16.48 -5.17 9.09
N MET A 127 -16.20 -5.62 10.31
CA MET A 127 -17.03 -5.43 11.50
C MET A 127 -16.52 -4.31 12.40
N SER A 128 -15.63 -3.44 11.92
CA SER A 128 -15.12 -2.33 12.72
C SER A 128 -16.24 -1.38 13.15
N ALA A 129 -16.32 -1.06 14.45
CA ALA A 129 -17.44 -0.28 15.01
C ALA A 129 -17.53 1.14 14.44
N MET A 130 -16.40 1.83 14.35
CA MET A 130 -16.31 3.18 13.74
C MET A 130 -15.51 3.19 12.45
N GLY A 131 -14.65 2.20 12.25
CA GLY A 131 -13.61 2.27 11.23
C GLY A 131 -12.55 3.33 11.59
N SER A 132 -11.70 3.60 10.64
CA SER A 132 -10.68 4.65 10.71
C SER A 132 -10.46 5.21 9.32
N VAL A 133 -10.18 6.50 9.21
CA VAL A 133 -9.77 7.11 7.92
C VAL A 133 -8.53 6.44 7.34
N GLY A 134 -7.66 5.88 8.21
CA GLY A 134 -6.49 5.11 7.80
C GLY A 134 -6.82 3.74 7.18
N ARG A 135 -8.05 3.24 7.26
CA ARG A 135 -8.45 1.98 6.61
C ARG A 135 -8.40 2.04 5.08
N ILE A 136 -8.46 3.23 4.50
CA ILE A 136 -8.16 3.41 3.08
C ILE A 136 -6.70 3.02 2.80
N GLY A 137 -5.85 3.04 3.84
CA GLY A 137 -4.43 2.76 3.76
C GLY A 137 -3.58 4.01 3.64
N LEU A 138 -2.32 3.84 3.92
CA LEU A 138 -1.30 4.89 3.81
C LEU A 138 -0.19 4.40 2.90
N CYS A 139 0.32 5.29 2.05
CA CYS A 139 1.50 5.03 1.23
C CYS A 139 2.44 6.23 1.34
N LEU A 140 3.69 5.95 1.61
CA LEU A 140 4.71 6.97 1.79
C LEU A 140 6.08 6.47 1.30
N ALA A 141 6.94 7.38 0.87
CA ALA A 141 8.34 7.07 0.69
C ALA A 141 9.10 7.25 2.02
N GLU A 142 10.12 6.44 2.26
CA GLU A 142 11.07 6.71 3.32
C GLU A 142 11.93 7.92 2.92
N ASN A 143 12.20 8.83 3.86
CA ASN A 143 13.04 10.00 3.62
C ASN A 143 14.54 9.61 3.73
N GLU A 144 15.01 8.83 2.77
CA GLU A 144 16.35 8.25 2.76
C GLU A 144 17.46 9.30 2.67
N ASP A 145 17.17 10.44 2.04
CA ASP A 145 18.17 11.49 1.80
C ASP A 145 18.49 12.29 3.08
N GLU A 146 17.55 12.39 4.03
CA GLU A 146 17.72 13.12 5.29
C GLU A 146 17.86 12.19 6.50
N SER A 147 17.60 10.89 6.32
CA SER A 147 17.69 9.90 7.40
C SER A 147 19.15 9.67 7.82
N PRO A 148 19.48 9.75 9.12
CA PRO A 148 20.80 9.37 9.61
C PRO A 148 21.00 7.84 9.70
N TRP A 149 19.95 7.05 9.49
CA TRP A 149 19.97 5.60 9.54
C TRP A 149 19.97 4.98 8.14
N GLU A 150 20.42 3.75 8.06
CA GLU A 150 20.29 2.96 6.84
C GLU A 150 18.80 2.77 6.48
N PRO A 151 18.46 2.78 5.18
CA PRO A 151 17.10 2.59 4.72
C PRO A 151 16.47 1.29 5.23
N LEU A 152 15.16 1.33 5.49
CA LEU A 152 14.41 0.22 6.09
C LEU A 152 14.60 -1.11 5.36
N HIS A 153 14.59 -1.09 4.03
CA HIS A 153 14.67 -2.29 3.20
C HIS A 153 16.02 -3.01 3.32
N THR A 154 17.10 -2.31 3.66
CA THR A 154 18.42 -2.94 3.84
C THR A 154 18.45 -3.93 5.00
N ARG A 155 17.59 -3.75 6.01
CA ARG A 155 17.44 -4.70 7.13
C ARG A 155 16.86 -6.05 6.71
N TYR A 156 16.26 -6.11 5.53
CA TYR A 156 15.66 -7.32 4.97
C TYR A 156 16.49 -7.93 3.84
N GLY A 157 17.75 -7.52 3.72
CA GLY A 157 18.71 -8.10 2.77
C GLY A 157 18.73 -7.45 1.39
N PHE A 158 18.02 -6.34 1.21
CA PHE A 158 18.13 -5.53 -0.01
C PHE A 158 19.35 -4.61 0.06
N THR A 159 19.86 -4.23 -1.09
CA THR A 159 20.89 -3.18 -1.19
C THR A 159 20.24 -1.79 -1.18
N ARG A 160 21.02 -0.75 -0.95
CA ARG A 160 20.52 0.64 -0.92
C ARG A 160 19.96 1.09 -2.28
N GLU A 161 20.44 0.49 -3.36
CA GLU A 161 20.02 0.77 -4.73
C GLU A 161 18.74 0.05 -5.14
N ASP A 162 18.33 -0.95 -4.37
CA ASP A 162 17.11 -1.70 -4.66
C ASP A 162 15.87 -0.86 -4.35
N SER A 163 14.84 -1.08 -5.16
CA SER A 163 13.51 -0.56 -4.84
C SER A 163 12.68 -1.62 -4.13
N ALA A 164 12.09 -1.27 -3.00
CA ALA A 164 11.35 -2.20 -2.17
C ALA A 164 10.03 -1.61 -1.66
N VAL A 165 9.08 -2.49 -1.39
CA VAL A 165 7.81 -2.17 -0.74
C VAL A 165 7.73 -2.94 0.57
N THR A 166 7.69 -2.21 1.67
CA THR A 166 7.47 -2.77 3.00
C THR A 166 6.06 -2.46 3.47
N MET A 167 5.38 -3.47 4.02
CA MET A 167 3.99 -3.32 4.46
C MET A 167 3.85 -3.53 5.96
N PHE A 168 3.03 -2.68 6.58
CA PHE A 168 2.66 -2.74 8.00
C PHE A 168 1.14 -2.68 8.14
N TRP A 169 0.62 -3.15 9.28
CA TRP A 169 -0.80 -3.09 9.63
C TRP A 169 -1.01 -2.53 11.05
N PRO A 170 -0.71 -1.24 11.27
CA PRO A 170 -1.00 -0.61 12.54
C PRO A 170 -2.52 -0.49 12.77
N GLN A 171 -2.92 -0.41 14.03
CA GLN A 171 -4.31 -0.14 14.40
C GLN A 171 -4.59 1.34 14.64
N GLU A 172 -3.54 2.11 14.93
CA GLU A 172 -3.63 3.56 15.09
C GLU A 172 -2.36 4.26 14.64
N HIS A 173 -2.50 5.54 14.29
CA HIS A 173 -1.39 6.46 14.10
C HIS A 173 -1.52 7.57 15.13
N ARG A 174 -0.48 7.75 15.93
CA ARG A 174 -0.43 8.80 16.93
C ARG A 174 0.72 9.76 16.63
N VAL A 175 0.40 11.04 16.55
CA VAL A 175 1.42 12.10 16.54
C VAL A 175 1.73 12.46 17.97
N SER A 176 2.99 12.30 18.36
CA SER A 176 3.51 12.73 19.66
C SER A 176 4.37 13.96 19.44
N THR A 177 3.94 15.11 19.94
CA THR A 177 4.78 16.31 19.95
C THR A 177 5.56 16.33 21.27
N CYS A 178 6.89 16.23 21.18
CA CYS A 178 7.77 16.48 22.33
C CYS A 178 8.18 17.95 22.28
N THR A 179 7.63 18.77 23.15
CA THR A 179 8.13 20.11 23.40
C THR A 179 9.25 20.01 24.43
N THR A 180 10.50 19.88 24.00
CA THR A 180 11.64 20.17 24.86
C THR A 180 11.72 21.68 24.98
N VAL A 181 11.40 22.19 26.18
CA VAL A 181 11.76 23.57 26.53
C VAL A 181 13.27 23.55 26.78
N PRO A 182 14.08 24.33 26.04
CA PRO A 182 15.50 24.45 26.39
C PRO A 182 15.59 25.03 27.80
N ALA A 183 16.41 24.40 28.65
CA ALA A 183 16.74 24.91 29.96
C ALA A 183 17.55 26.22 29.88
#